data_e173239bac2880f3171bddc1963b802f
#
_entry.id   e173239bac2880f3171bddc1963b802f
#
_cell.length_a   1.000
_cell.length_b   1.000
_cell.length_c   1.000
_cell.angle_alpha   90.00
_cell.angle_beta   90.00
_cell.angle_gamma   90.00
#
_symmetry.space_group_name_H-M   'P 1'
#
loop_
_entity.id
_entity.type
_entity.pdbx_description
1 polymer ?
#
loop_
_entity_poly.entity_id
_entity_poly.type
_entity_poly.pdbx_seq_one_letter_code
_entity_poly.pdbx_strand_id
1 'polypeptide(L)'
;MDISILSPAGEQYLIRNQDAGGGAQQAVMEQTKLLIFSGRPQPYRKREEVYIDFIPVETYLNTGIWTIEITPRRIANGELRLYMPSAVVRSENTRFLLPSPAQTLTIPSTAQKVITVGAYNAYVRSYAAFSGRGDADSDRAENSKPDLAAPGVNIRIGEGEGGAVVRGTSYATPFV
;
A
#
# COMPACT_ATOMS: atom_id res chain seq x y z
N MET A 1 -3.39 8.20 -18.72
CA MET A 1 -3.26 9.27 -17.70
C MET A 1 -1.86 9.83 -17.74
N ASP A 2 -1.69 11.08 -17.39
CA ASP A 2 -0.37 11.68 -17.20
C ASP A 2 -0.10 11.76 -15.70
N ILE A 3 1.11 11.39 -15.30
CA ILE A 3 1.52 11.42 -13.90
C ILE A 3 2.76 12.29 -13.82
N SER A 4 2.76 13.29 -12.96
CA SER A 4 3.95 14.07 -12.65
C SER A 4 4.28 14.03 -11.17
N ILE A 5 5.55 14.13 -10.87
CA ILE A 5 6.07 14.19 -9.50
C ILE A 5 6.69 15.55 -9.32
N LEU A 6 6.30 16.24 -8.24
CA LEU A 6 6.86 17.51 -7.84
C LEU A 6 7.65 17.31 -6.54
N SER A 7 8.90 17.72 -6.55
CA SER A 7 9.77 17.67 -5.37
C SER A 7 9.45 18.79 -4.38
N PRO A 8 9.92 18.69 -3.13
CA PRO A 8 9.79 19.77 -2.15
C PRO A 8 10.40 21.11 -2.58
N ALA A 9 11.43 21.10 -3.43
CA ALA A 9 12.05 22.31 -3.99
C ALA A 9 11.35 22.85 -5.24
N GLY A 10 10.33 22.16 -5.75
CA GLY A 10 9.56 22.61 -6.92
C GLY A 10 10.05 22.06 -8.26
N GLU A 11 10.99 21.12 -8.25
CA GLU A 11 11.34 20.41 -9.47
C GLU A 11 10.22 19.47 -9.90
N GLN A 12 9.91 19.41 -11.18
CA GLN A 12 8.85 18.57 -11.72
C GLN A 12 9.41 17.52 -12.69
N TYR A 13 8.98 16.28 -12.51
CA TYR A 13 9.26 15.18 -13.43
C TYR A 13 7.97 14.58 -13.97
N LEU A 14 7.83 14.55 -15.29
CA LEU A 14 6.71 13.92 -15.98
C LEU A 14 7.03 12.45 -16.27
N ILE A 15 6.26 11.55 -15.71
CA ILE A 15 6.37 10.11 -16.01
C ILE A 15 5.85 9.87 -17.42
N ARG A 16 6.74 9.46 -18.30
CA ARG A 16 6.41 9.16 -19.70
C ARG A 16 5.69 7.81 -19.75
N ASN A 17 4.49 7.82 -20.29
CA ASN A 17 3.78 6.58 -20.60
C ASN A 17 4.50 5.91 -21.78
N GLN A 18 5.24 4.84 -21.52
CA GLN A 18 5.93 4.12 -22.59
C GLN A 18 4.93 3.26 -23.35
N ASP A 19 4.63 3.67 -24.57
CA ASP A 19 3.60 3.06 -25.43
C ASP A 19 3.89 1.60 -25.85
N ALA A 20 5.08 1.07 -25.60
CA ALA A 20 5.50 -0.16 -26.27
C ALA A 20 6.02 -1.32 -25.40
N GLY A 21 5.98 -1.29 -24.07
CA GLY A 21 6.47 -2.52 -23.43
C GLY A 21 6.84 -2.49 -21.97
N GLY A 22 6.43 -1.50 -21.24
CA GLY A 22 6.83 -1.36 -19.84
C GLY A 22 8.35 -1.12 -19.72
N GLY A 23 8.76 -0.10 -19.02
CA GLY A 23 10.18 0.23 -18.88
C GLY A 23 10.43 0.88 -17.54
N ALA A 24 11.67 0.76 -17.09
CA ALA A 24 12.16 1.54 -15.97
C ALA A 24 12.55 2.94 -16.47
N GLN A 25 12.08 3.96 -15.77
CA GLN A 25 12.52 5.35 -15.96
C GLN A 25 13.30 5.76 -14.72
N GLN A 26 14.26 6.64 -14.90
CA GLN A 26 15.03 7.19 -13.80
C GLN A 26 15.06 8.71 -13.92
N ALA A 27 14.95 9.37 -12.78
CA ALA A 27 15.16 10.80 -12.65
C ALA A 27 15.96 11.07 -11.38
N VAL A 28 16.74 12.14 -11.37
CA VAL A 28 17.35 12.64 -10.14
C VAL A 28 16.77 14.02 -9.91
N MET A 29 16.18 14.21 -8.74
CA MET A 29 15.57 15.45 -8.30
C MET A 29 16.27 15.83 -7.00
N GLU A 30 17.16 16.81 -7.08
CA GLU A 30 18.06 17.21 -5.99
C GLU A 30 18.88 16.01 -5.44
N GLN A 31 18.64 15.58 -4.21
CA GLN A 31 19.33 14.46 -3.54
C GLN A 31 18.52 13.15 -3.59
N THR A 32 17.43 13.12 -4.34
CA THR A 32 16.55 11.96 -4.45
C THR A 32 16.54 11.44 -5.88
N LYS A 33 16.93 10.19 -6.03
CA LYS A 33 16.76 9.45 -7.27
C LYS A 33 15.40 8.77 -7.28
N LEU A 34 14.62 8.99 -8.32
CA LEU A 34 13.39 8.27 -8.60
C LEU A 34 13.67 7.10 -9.54
N LEU A 35 13.21 5.93 -9.16
CA LEU A 35 13.18 4.76 -10.01
C LEU A 35 11.71 4.38 -10.24
N ILE A 36 11.27 4.45 -11.49
CA ILE A 36 9.85 4.38 -11.83
C ILE A 36 9.62 3.21 -12.77
N PHE A 37 8.71 2.34 -12.40
CA PHE A 37 8.28 1.21 -13.20
C PHE A 37 6.80 1.37 -13.55
N SER A 38 6.48 1.32 -14.84
CA SER A 38 5.09 1.37 -15.32
C SER A 38 4.70 0.00 -15.87
N GLY A 39 3.62 -0.55 -15.36
CA GLY A 39 3.07 -1.83 -15.80
C GLY A 39 1.70 -1.64 -16.46
N ARG A 40 1.52 -2.23 -17.65
CA ARG A 40 0.22 -2.29 -18.33
C ARG A 40 -0.66 -3.40 -17.78
N PRO A 41 -1.97 -3.32 -17.98
CA PRO A 41 -2.86 -4.44 -17.69
C PRO A 41 -2.38 -5.71 -18.40
N GLN A 42 -2.40 -6.82 -17.66
CA GLN A 42 -2.05 -8.16 -18.13
C GLN A 42 -3.17 -9.13 -17.72
N PRO A 43 -3.21 -10.36 -18.24
CA PRO A 43 -4.26 -11.32 -17.86
C PRO A 43 -4.44 -11.50 -16.34
N TYR A 44 -3.35 -11.38 -15.58
CA TYR A 44 -3.34 -11.51 -14.12
C TYR A 44 -3.45 -10.18 -13.38
N ARG A 45 -3.32 -9.05 -14.08
CA ARG A 45 -3.33 -7.70 -13.55
C ARG A 45 -4.21 -6.83 -14.44
N LYS A 46 -5.43 -6.62 -14.01
CA LYS A 46 -6.45 -5.90 -14.80
C LYS A 46 -6.26 -4.37 -14.81
N ARG A 47 -5.41 -3.83 -13.95
CA ARG A 47 -5.21 -2.39 -13.76
C ARG A 47 -3.81 -1.97 -14.19
N GLU A 48 -3.67 -0.72 -14.62
CA GLU A 48 -2.37 -0.08 -14.74
C GLU A 48 -1.76 0.08 -13.35
N GLU A 49 -0.46 -0.10 -13.25
CA GLU A 49 0.28 0.05 -12.02
C GLU A 49 1.53 0.88 -12.30
N VAL A 50 1.80 1.82 -11.43
CA VAL A 50 3.04 2.60 -11.43
C VAL A 50 3.68 2.42 -10.06
N TYR A 51 4.88 1.88 -10.06
CA TYR A 51 5.71 1.76 -8.87
C TYR A 51 6.79 2.83 -8.91
N ILE A 52 6.93 3.57 -7.82
CA ILE A 52 7.90 4.66 -7.71
C ILE A 52 8.74 4.41 -6.46
N ASP A 53 10.02 4.26 -6.67
CA ASP A 53 10.99 4.12 -5.59
C ASP A 53 11.75 5.43 -5.40
N PHE A 54 11.82 5.91 -4.17
CA PHE A 54 12.54 7.10 -3.76
C PHE A 54 13.85 6.64 -3.11
N ILE A 55 14.94 6.86 -3.79
CA ILE A 55 16.27 6.38 -3.38
C ILE A 55 17.14 7.60 -3.07
N PRO A 56 17.77 7.67 -1.90
CA PRO A 56 18.73 8.74 -1.62
C PRO A 56 19.94 8.62 -2.55
N VAL A 57 20.41 9.74 -3.10
CA VAL A 57 21.65 9.77 -3.89
C VAL A 57 22.85 9.55 -2.99
N GLU A 58 22.82 10.11 -1.78
CA GLU A 58 23.87 9.92 -0.77
C GLU A 58 23.31 9.19 0.46
N THR A 59 22.86 9.93 1.47
CA THR A 59 22.44 9.36 2.76
C THR A 59 20.96 9.55 3.04
N TYR A 60 20.38 10.67 2.63
CA TYR A 60 19.01 11.04 2.96
C TYR A 60 18.22 11.46 1.74
N LEU A 61 16.91 11.22 1.80
CA LEU A 61 15.95 11.76 0.84
C LEU A 61 15.70 13.24 1.12
N ASN A 62 15.33 13.99 0.09
CA ASN A 62 14.83 15.35 0.29
C ASN A 62 13.59 15.33 1.18
N THR A 63 13.67 16.09 2.28
CA THR A 63 12.56 16.22 3.24
C THR A 63 11.56 17.27 2.76
N GLY A 64 10.28 17.04 3.03
CA GLY A 64 9.21 17.96 2.67
C GLY A 64 8.04 17.26 2.00
N ILE A 65 7.20 18.05 1.33
CA ILE A 65 6.01 17.55 0.66
C ILE A 65 6.36 17.18 -0.78
N TRP A 66 6.27 15.90 -1.09
CA TRP A 66 6.30 15.39 -2.44
C TRP A 66 4.88 15.31 -2.98
N THR A 67 4.64 15.85 -4.15
CA THR A 67 3.31 15.84 -4.77
C THR A 67 3.31 14.91 -5.98
N ILE A 68 2.36 14.01 -6.03
CA ILE A 68 2.07 13.19 -7.20
C ILE A 68 0.79 13.74 -7.84
N GLU A 69 0.93 14.36 -8.99
CA GLU A 69 -0.17 14.90 -9.75
C GLU A 69 -0.60 13.91 -10.84
N ILE A 70 -1.88 13.63 -10.91
CA ILE A 70 -2.44 12.66 -11.84
C ILE A 70 -3.50 13.36 -12.69
N THR A 71 -3.21 13.53 -13.98
CA THR A 71 -4.10 14.14 -14.94
C THR A 71 -4.74 13.06 -15.81
N PRO A 72 -6.05 12.81 -15.67
CA PRO A 72 -6.71 11.80 -16.46
C PRO A 72 -6.90 12.26 -17.90
N ARG A 73 -6.51 11.44 -18.89
CA ARG A 73 -6.84 11.67 -20.30
C ARG A 73 -8.16 10.99 -20.71
N ARG A 74 -8.38 9.80 -20.21
CA ARG A 74 -9.61 9.02 -20.45
C ARG A 74 -9.92 8.22 -19.21
N ILE A 75 -11.09 8.42 -18.63
CA ILE A 75 -11.54 7.74 -17.41
C ILE A 75 -12.57 6.68 -17.82
N ALA A 76 -12.32 5.43 -17.44
CA ALA A 76 -13.29 4.33 -17.58
C ALA A 76 -14.16 4.20 -16.34
N ASN A 77 -13.55 4.14 -15.14
CA ASN A 77 -14.25 4.01 -13.87
C ASN A 77 -13.75 4.96 -12.76
N GLY A 78 -12.71 5.76 -13.04
CA GLY A 78 -12.20 6.80 -12.13
C GLY A 78 -11.58 6.31 -10.82
N GLU A 79 -11.33 5.02 -10.67
CA GLU A 79 -10.77 4.45 -9.45
C GLU A 79 -9.24 4.54 -9.43
N LEU A 80 -8.70 5.20 -8.41
CA LEU A 80 -7.28 5.33 -8.16
C LEU A 80 -6.96 4.87 -6.74
N ARG A 81 -5.90 4.10 -6.59
CA ARG A 81 -5.40 3.65 -5.29
C ARG A 81 -3.91 3.95 -5.18
N LEU A 82 -3.52 4.56 -4.07
CA LEU A 82 -2.14 4.84 -3.73
C LEU A 82 -1.77 4.02 -2.49
N TYR A 83 -0.65 3.34 -2.56
CA TYR A 83 -0.13 2.54 -1.45
C TYR A 83 1.27 3.02 -1.08
N MET A 84 1.57 2.92 0.18
CA MET A 84 2.89 3.24 0.72
C MET A 84 3.39 2.03 1.52
N PRO A 85 4.69 1.74 1.52
CA PRO A 85 5.25 0.66 2.32
C PRO A 85 4.92 0.79 3.80
N SER A 86 4.99 -0.31 4.54
CA SER A 86 4.81 -0.32 5.98
C SER A 86 5.91 0.49 6.70
N ALA A 87 5.63 0.87 7.94
CA ALA A 87 6.56 1.64 8.78
C ALA A 87 7.93 0.96 9.01
N VAL A 88 8.06 -0.33 8.71
CA VAL A 88 9.34 -1.06 8.82
C VAL A 88 10.38 -0.56 7.80
N VAL A 89 9.92 -0.11 6.63
CA VAL A 89 10.80 0.32 5.53
C VAL A 89 10.71 1.81 5.22
N ARG A 90 9.96 2.56 5.98
CA ARG A 90 9.82 4.02 5.85
C ARG A 90 9.93 4.71 7.20
N SER A 91 10.29 5.99 7.21
CA SER A 91 10.21 6.82 8.41
C SER A 91 8.75 6.94 8.89
N GLU A 92 8.54 6.99 10.20
CA GLU A 92 7.21 7.21 10.81
C GLU A 92 6.58 8.53 10.34
N ASN A 93 7.38 9.53 10.04
CA ASN A 93 6.92 10.83 9.54
C ASN A 93 6.54 10.82 8.06
N THR A 94 6.94 9.79 7.30
CA THR A 94 6.55 9.63 5.89
C THR A 94 5.14 9.07 5.80
N ARG A 95 4.20 9.86 5.33
CA ARG A 95 2.78 9.49 5.27
C ARG A 95 2.03 10.28 4.20
N PHE A 96 0.91 9.76 3.76
CA PHE A 96 -0.05 10.57 3.01
C PHE A 96 -0.64 11.65 3.92
N LEU A 97 -0.89 12.84 3.40
CA LEU A 97 -1.50 13.94 4.17
C LEU A 97 -2.92 13.59 4.61
N LEU A 98 -3.68 12.92 3.74
CA LEU A 98 -5.06 12.48 4.00
C LEU A 98 -5.18 10.97 3.68
N PRO A 99 -4.69 10.09 4.57
CA PRO A 99 -4.78 8.65 4.34
C PRO A 99 -6.21 8.15 4.55
N SER A 100 -6.64 7.19 3.73
CA SER A 100 -7.88 6.45 3.94
C SER A 100 -7.58 5.12 4.63
N PRO A 101 -8.36 4.71 5.65
CA PRO A 101 -8.23 3.39 6.24
C PRO A 101 -8.90 2.29 5.41
N ALA A 102 -9.72 2.63 4.42
CA ALA A 102 -10.37 1.69 3.52
C ALA A 102 -9.43 1.23 2.41
N GLN A 103 -9.71 0.05 1.86
CA GLN A 103 -8.99 -0.51 0.70
C GLN A 103 -7.48 -0.64 0.93
N THR A 104 -7.08 -1.04 2.13
CA THR A 104 -5.67 -1.16 2.56
C THR A 104 -5.12 -2.58 2.48
N LEU A 105 -5.87 -3.51 1.89
CA LEU A 105 -5.37 -4.85 1.61
C LEU A 105 -4.38 -4.83 0.44
N THR A 106 -3.29 -5.56 0.61
CA THR A 106 -2.21 -5.67 -0.37
C THR A 106 -2.05 -7.12 -0.84
N ILE A 107 -1.18 -7.36 -1.81
CA ILE A 107 -0.82 -8.72 -2.25
C ILE A 107 -0.06 -9.42 -1.11
N PRO A 108 -0.36 -10.70 -0.79
CA PRO A 108 -1.28 -11.62 -1.51
C PRO A 108 -2.74 -11.59 -1.04
N SER A 109 -3.09 -10.78 -0.03
CA SER A 109 -4.44 -10.79 0.58
C SER A 109 -5.58 -10.46 -0.38
N THR A 110 -5.28 -9.79 -1.49
CA THR A 110 -6.25 -9.46 -2.54
C THR A 110 -6.51 -10.59 -3.54
N ALA A 111 -5.81 -11.73 -3.43
CA ALA A 111 -6.02 -12.86 -4.32
C ALA A 111 -7.36 -13.55 -4.05
N GLN A 112 -8.08 -13.94 -5.12
CA GLN A 112 -9.45 -14.47 -5.01
C GLN A 112 -9.51 -15.84 -4.31
N LYS A 113 -8.51 -16.69 -4.52
CA LYS A 113 -8.52 -18.08 -4.05
C LYS A 113 -7.70 -18.31 -2.76
N VAL A 114 -7.54 -17.28 -1.95
CA VAL A 114 -6.89 -17.39 -0.64
C VAL A 114 -7.85 -16.96 0.45
N ILE A 115 -7.74 -17.56 1.62
CA ILE A 115 -8.45 -17.11 2.81
C ILE A 115 -7.65 -15.95 3.41
N THR A 116 -8.24 -14.76 3.43
CA THR A 116 -7.64 -13.56 3.99
C THR A 116 -8.21 -13.32 5.38
N VAL A 117 -7.34 -13.28 6.38
CA VAL A 117 -7.73 -13.13 7.78
C VAL A 117 -7.38 -11.72 8.27
N GLY A 118 -8.39 -10.99 8.69
CA GLY A 118 -8.23 -9.75 9.43
C GLY A 118 -7.98 -9.98 10.92
N ALA A 119 -7.47 -8.97 11.61
CA ALA A 119 -7.24 -9.03 13.05
C ALA A 119 -8.24 -8.17 13.82
N TYR A 120 -8.73 -8.67 14.94
CA TYR A 120 -9.52 -7.89 15.88
C TYR A 120 -8.97 -8.01 17.31
N ASN A 121 -9.35 -7.04 18.15
CA ASN A 121 -9.08 -7.08 19.58
C ASN A 121 -10.26 -7.78 20.28
N ALA A 122 -10.02 -8.97 20.85
CA ALA A 122 -11.04 -9.76 21.50
C ALA A 122 -11.60 -9.14 22.80
N TYR A 123 -10.79 -8.32 23.48
CA TYR A 123 -11.19 -7.69 24.75
C TYR A 123 -12.21 -6.57 24.55
N VAL A 124 -11.98 -5.73 23.54
CA VAL A 124 -12.85 -4.58 23.26
C VAL A 124 -13.75 -4.80 22.05
N ARG A 125 -13.69 -5.98 21.43
CA ARG A 125 -14.51 -6.39 20.28
C ARG A 125 -14.45 -5.40 19.12
N SER A 126 -13.27 -4.87 18.84
CA SER A 126 -13.05 -3.91 17.76
C SER A 126 -12.06 -4.43 16.75
N TYR A 127 -12.25 -4.09 15.49
CA TYR A 127 -11.30 -4.41 14.43
C TYR A 127 -9.97 -3.68 14.70
N ALA A 128 -8.85 -4.38 14.57
CA ALA A 128 -7.55 -3.80 14.89
C ALA A 128 -7.17 -2.69 13.89
N ALA A 129 -6.67 -1.57 14.39
CA ALA A 129 -6.34 -0.41 13.55
C ALA A 129 -5.25 -0.71 12.50
N PHE A 130 -4.35 -1.66 12.79
CA PHE A 130 -3.30 -2.09 11.86
C PHE A 130 -3.77 -3.12 10.83
N SER A 131 -4.95 -3.70 11.01
CA SER A 131 -5.44 -4.73 10.10
C SER A 131 -5.93 -4.12 8.80
N GLY A 132 -5.50 -4.69 7.67
CA GLY A 132 -5.95 -4.29 6.35
C GLY A 132 -7.46 -4.40 6.20
N ARG A 133 -8.06 -3.46 5.49
CA ARG A 133 -9.50 -3.37 5.24
C ARG A 133 -9.77 -3.43 3.76
N GLY A 134 -10.85 -4.08 3.40
CA GLY A 134 -11.36 -4.10 2.04
C GLY A 134 -12.18 -2.86 1.70
N ASP A 135 -12.96 -2.99 0.66
CA ASP A 135 -13.89 -1.95 0.21
C ASP A 135 -15.19 -2.07 1.00
N ALA A 136 -15.54 -1.02 1.74
CA ALA A 136 -16.78 -0.98 2.51
C ALA A 136 -18.02 -0.79 1.61
N ASP A 137 -17.83 -0.21 0.43
CA ASP A 137 -18.91 0.13 -0.51
C ASP A 137 -19.11 -0.94 -1.60
N SER A 138 -18.41 -2.08 -1.51
CA SER A 138 -18.61 -3.13 -2.49
C SER A 138 -19.93 -3.86 -2.24
N ASP A 139 -20.95 -3.53 -3.01
CA ASP A 139 -22.21 -4.30 -3.13
C ASP A 139 -22.00 -5.75 -3.60
N ARG A 140 -20.74 -6.15 -3.83
CA ARG A 140 -20.35 -7.46 -4.29
C ARG A 140 -19.84 -8.30 -3.12
N ALA A 141 -20.75 -8.81 -2.33
CA ALA A 141 -20.46 -9.71 -1.22
C ALA A 141 -19.58 -10.94 -1.62
N GLU A 142 -19.63 -11.34 -2.87
CA GLU A 142 -18.89 -12.50 -3.39
C GLU A 142 -17.37 -12.33 -3.45
N ASN A 143 -16.84 -11.10 -3.34
CA ASN A 143 -15.42 -10.79 -3.42
C ASN A 143 -14.95 -9.84 -2.32
N SER A 144 -15.72 -9.69 -1.24
CA SER A 144 -15.31 -8.85 -0.13
C SER A 144 -14.16 -9.51 0.65
N LYS A 145 -13.11 -8.75 0.88
CA LYS A 145 -11.95 -9.16 1.68
C LYS A 145 -11.78 -8.18 2.86
N PRO A 146 -11.29 -8.63 4.02
CA PRO A 146 -10.89 -10.00 4.35
C PRO A 146 -12.12 -10.92 4.47
N ASP A 147 -11.93 -12.25 4.28
CA ASP A 147 -13.01 -13.25 4.33
C ASP A 147 -13.55 -13.40 5.75
N LEU A 148 -12.68 -13.26 6.74
CA LEU A 148 -13.02 -13.34 8.14
C LEU A 148 -12.02 -12.57 9.01
N ALA A 149 -12.30 -12.45 10.29
CA ALA A 149 -11.40 -11.85 11.27
C ALA A 149 -11.22 -12.77 12.49
N ALA A 150 -9.99 -12.80 13.02
CA ALA A 150 -9.64 -13.58 14.20
C ALA A 150 -8.89 -12.71 15.23
N PRO A 151 -8.78 -13.14 16.51
CA PRO A 151 -8.02 -12.42 17.51
C PRO A 151 -6.57 -12.20 17.06
N GLY A 152 -6.10 -10.95 17.08
CA GLY A 152 -4.74 -10.61 16.64
C GLY A 152 -4.11 -9.51 17.48
N VAL A 153 -4.72 -9.18 18.64
CA VAL A 153 -4.23 -8.17 19.58
C VAL A 153 -4.10 -8.80 20.95
N ASN A 154 -2.97 -8.55 21.60
CA ASN A 154 -2.62 -9.13 22.91
C ASN A 154 -2.64 -10.67 22.92
N ILE A 155 -2.11 -11.27 21.86
CA ILE A 155 -1.97 -12.72 21.75
C ILE A 155 -0.76 -13.16 22.56
N ARG A 156 -0.96 -14.09 23.47
CA ARG A 156 0.12 -14.66 24.27
C ARG A 156 0.72 -15.86 23.53
N ILE A 157 2.03 -15.82 23.30
CA ILE A 157 2.79 -16.91 22.68
C ILE A 157 3.86 -17.40 23.66
N GLY A 158 4.09 -18.72 23.66
CA GLY A 158 5.01 -19.37 24.60
C GLY A 158 4.38 -19.68 25.95
N GLU A 159 5.04 -20.53 26.71
CA GLU A 159 4.62 -20.97 28.04
C GLU A 159 5.52 -20.38 29.13
N GLY A 160 4.96 -20.19 30.34
CA GLY A 160 5.69 -19.73 31.51
C GLY A 160 6.10 -18.26 31.49
N GLU A 161 7.13 -17.93 32.28
CA GLU A 161 7.62 -16.55 32.45
C GLU A 161 8.30 -15.98 31.19
N GLY A 162 8.66 -16.84 30.21
CA GLY A 162 9.23 -16.44 28.91
C GLY A 162 8.20 -16.13 27.83
N GLY A 163 6.93 -16.19 28.11
CA GLY A 163 5.86 -15.92 27.14
C GLY A 163 5.84 -14.44 26.70
N ALA A 164 5.71 -14.20 25.40
CA ALA A 164 5.59 -12.86 24.84
C ALA A 164 4.13 -12.51 24.52
N VAL A 165 3.77 -11.23 24.66
CA VAL A 165 2.51 -10.69 24.19
C VAL A 165 2.75 -10.00 22.86
N VAL A 166 2.05 -10.46 21.83
CA VAL A 166 2.25 -10.01 20.45
C VAL A 166 0.96 -9.49 19.83
N ARG A 167 1.12 -8.77 18.71
CA ARG A 167 -0.01 -8.30 17.90
C ARG A 167 0.33 -8.40 16.41
N GLY A 168 -0.65 -8.67 15.58
CA GLY A 168 -0.48 -8.75 14.12
C GLY A 168 -1.50 -9.67 13.48
N THR A 169 -1.77 -9.49 12.20
CA THR A 169 -2.58 -10.40 11.39
C THR A 169 -1.92 -11.77 11.26
N SER A 170 -0.59 -11.83 11.32
CA SER A 170 0.18 -13.08 11.36
C SER A 170 -0.16 -13.96 12.55
N TYR A 171 -0.59 -13.35 13.67
CA TYR A 171 -1.03 -14.08 14.87
C TYR A 171 -2.54 -14.34 14.89
N ALA A 172 -3.30 -13.66 14.03
CA ALA A 172 -4.71 -13.94 13.82
C ALA A 172 -4.93 -15.17 12.92
N THR A 173 -4.10 -15.33 11.90
CA THR A 173 -4.21 -16.39 10.90
C THR A 173 -4.23 -17.81 11.47
N PRO A 174 -3.42 -18.18 12.49
CA PRO A 174 -3.43 -19.55 13.05
C PRO A 174 -4.74 -19.94 13.78
N PHE A 175 -5.66 -19.00 14.03
CA PHE A 175 -6.97 -19.29 14.63
C PHE A 175 -8.03 -19.73 13.61
N VAL A 176 -7.67 -19.79 12.35
CA VAL A 176 -8.51 -20.15 11.20
C VAL A 176 -8.04 -21.43 10.57
#